data_6fe46418553f4fe1cbcbb93869b8556e
#
_entry.id   6fe46418553f4fe1cbcbb93869b8556e
#
_cell.length_a   1.000
_cell.length_b   1.000
_cell.length_c   1.000
_cell.angle_alpha   90.00
_cell.angle_beta   90.00
_cell.angle_gamma   90.00
#
_symmetry.space_group_name_H-M   'P 1'
#
loop_
_entity.id
_entity.type
_entity.pdbx_description
1 polymer ?
#
loop_
_entity_poly.entity_id
_entity_poly.type
_entity_poly.pdbx_seq_one_letter_code
_entity_poly.pdbx_strand_id
1 'polypeptide(L)'
;MGVFYAKITHMLISILVSLVAILIVHVAGSVTAWYDTVWWLDVVMHIAGGAWVALVFTYLSKNIWRILDFKNKFIFSLVLCLGFVTLVGVFWEFYEYLRDVYTFKLHPLNYAPNPLTLPDTLSDLLNDLIGGSLTFIVFYAFSHRPNRLGANIGDKYQN
;
A
#
# COMPACT_ATOMS: atom_id res chain seq x y z
N MET A 1 -24.05 -0.14 -16.98
CA MET A 1 -23.43 1.09 -16.42
C MET A 1 -23.35 1.06 -14.90
N GLY A 2 -24.44 0.77 -14.14
CA GLY A 2 -24.44 0.81 -12.67
C GLY A 2 -23.41 -0.06 -11.94
N VAL A 3 -23.18 -1.30 -12.37
CA VAL A 3 -22.22 -2.23 -11.74
C VAL A 3 -20.76 -1.74 -11.86
N PHE A 4 -20.43 -1.07 -12.95
CA PHE A 4 -19.07 -0.51 -13.16
C PHE A 4 -18.80 0.65 -12.21
N TYR A 5 -19.74 1.59 -12.07
CA TYR A 5 -19.62 2.71 -11.14
C TYR A 5 -19.58 2.23 -9.68
N ALA A 6 -20.42 1.25 -9.30
CA ALA A 6 -20.40 0.67 -7.96
C ALA A 6 -19.01 0.09 -7.61
N LYS A 7 -18.37 -0.62 -8.53
CA LYS A 7 -17.04 -1.23 -8.31
C LYS A 7 -15.93 -0.19 -8.14
N ILE A 8 -15.97 0.91 -8.89
CA ILE A 8 -15.04 2.05 -8.74
C ILE A 8 -15.25 2.73 -7.39
N THR A 9 -16.48 2.98 -7.02
CA THR A 9 -16.84 3.63 -5.74
C THR A 9 -16.38 2.80 -4.55
N HIS A 10 -16.59 1.48 -4.54
CA HIS A 10 -16.12 0.60 -3.47
C HIS A 10 -14.59 0.61 -3.34
N MET A 11 -13.87 0.63 -4.45
CA MET A 11 -12.40 0.68 -4.42
C MET A 11 -11.90 2.02 -3.87
N LEU A 12 -12.51 3.14 -4.25
CA LEU A 12 -12.19 4.46 -3.69
C LEU A 12 -12.48 4.52 -2.18
N ILE A 13 -13.63 4.01 -1.74
CA ILE A 13 -13.97 3.95 -0.32
C ILE A 13 -12.93 3.13 0.44
N SER A 14 -12.52 1.97 -0.08
CA SER A 14 -11.49 1.14 0.56
C SER A 14 -10.15 1.87 0.69
N ILE A 15 -9.73 2.61 -0.34
CA ILE A 15 -8.50 3.42 -0.32
C ILE A 15 -8.60 4.52 0.74
N LEU A 16 -9.72 5.22 0.83
CA LEU A 16 -9.90 6.30 1.80
C LEU A 16 -10.00 5.77 3.23
N VAL A 17 -10.75 4.69 3.46
CA VAL A 17 -10.90 4.09 4.80
C VAL A 17 -9.57 3.54 5.31
N SER A 18 -8.82 2.83 4.45
CA SER A 18 -7.50 2.32 4.84
C SER A 18 -6.48 3.44 5.10
N LEU A 19 -6.50 4.53 4.31
CA LEU A 19 -5.67 5.70 4.59
C LEU A 19 -5.98 6.30 5.96
N VAL A 20 -7.27 6.52 6.25
CA VAL A 20 -7.69 7.09 7.54
C VAL A 20 -7.27 6.18 8.71
N ALA A 21 -7.43 4.86 8.56
CA ALA A 21 -7.00 3.90 9.57
C ALA A 21 -5.48 3.95 9.81
N ILE A 22 -4.67 3.96 8.74
CA ILE A 22 -3.21 4.08 8.81
C ILE A 22 -2.82 5.39 9.52
N LEU A 23 -3.41 6.51 9.13
CA LEU A 23 -3.12 7.82 9.74
C LEU A 23 -3.50 7.87 11.21
N ILE A 24 -4.64 7.30 11.60
CA ILE A 24 -5.06 7.24 13.02
C ILE A 24 -4.02 6.46 13.84
N VAL A 25 -3.60 5.28 13.38
CA VAL A 25 -2.60 4.46 14.09
C VAL A 25 -1.25 5.17 14.11
N HIS A 26 -0.82 5.78 13.01
CA HIS A 26 0.45 6.53 12.94
C HIS A 26 0.47 7.70 13.92
N VAL A 27 -0.57 8.53 13.93
CA VAL A 27 -0.67 9.68 14.84
C VAL A 27 -0.75 9.20 16.29
N ALA A 28 -1.57 8.20 16.58
CA ALA A 28 -1.67 7.63 17.93
C ALA A 28 -0.31 7.07 18.39
N GLY A 29 0.37 6.28 17.54
CA GLY A 29 1.68 5.71 17.81
C GLY A 29 2.75 6.77 18.08
N SER A 30 2.73 7.86 17.31
CA SER A 30 3.68 8.97 17.48
C SER A 30 3.43 9.76 18.76
N VAL A 31 2.16 9.99 19.15
CA VAL A 31 1.80 10.79 20.35
C VAL A 31 1.98 9.97 21.64
N THR A 32 1.75 8.66 21.59
CA THR A 32 1.80 7.77 22.77
C THR A 32 3.13 7.06 22.94
N ALA A 33 4.14 7.35 22.13
CA ALA A 33 5.43 6.66 22.10
C ALA A 33 5.31 5.14 21.86
N TRP A 34 4.30 4.69 21.12
CA TRP A 34 4.15 3.27 20.78
C TRP A 34 5.29 2.79 19.88
N TYR A 35 5.82 3.62 18.99
CA TYR A 35 6.98 3.27 18.18
C TYR A 35 8.21 2.93 19.02
N ASP A 36 8.35 3.50 20.22
CA ASP A 36 9.46 3.20 21.12
C ASP A 36 9.22 1.95 21.99
N THR A 37 7.95 1.56 22.19
CA THR A 37 7.58 0.48 23.12
C THR A 37 7.10 -0.79 22.42
N VAL A 38 6.57 -0.68 21.21
CA VAL A 38 5.98 -1.77 20.44
C VAL A 38 6.83 -2.01 19.19
N TRP A 39 7.89 -2.78 19.33
CA TRP A 39 8.94 -3.01 18.32
C TRP A 39 8.44 -3.45 16.92
N TRP A 40 7.27 -4.11 16.85
CA TRP A 40 6.70 -4.59 15.58
C TRP A 40 5.75 -3.58 14.92
N LEU A 41 5.42 -2.48 15.60
CA LEU A 41 4.43 -1.51 15.09
C LEU A 41 4.91 -0.88 13.78
N ASP A 42 6.15 -0.51 13.71
CA ASP A 42 6.78 0.09 12.55
C ASP A 42 6.73 -0.85 11.34
N VAL A 43 7.13 -2.10 11.52
CA VAL A 43 7.02 -3.15 10.49
C VAL A 43 5.60 -3.26 9.94
N VAL A 44 4.58 -3.28 10.81
CA VAL A 44 3.18 -3.37 10.39
C VAL A 44 2.75 -2.11 9.65
N MET A 45 3.21 -0.94 10.08
CA MET A 45 2.87 0.32 9.44
C MET A 45 3.46 0.43 8.03
N HIS A 46 4.71 0.00 7.82
CA HIS A 46 5.32 -0.07 6.49
C HIS A 46 4.62 -1.09 5.59
N ILE A 47 4.31 -2.29 6.07
CA ILE A 47 3.51 -3.27 5.31
C ILE A 47 2.14 -2.68 4.91
N ALA A 48 1.46 -2.01 5.83
CA ALA A 48 0.17 -1.38 5.56
C ALA A 48 0.29 -0.20 4.58
N GLY A 49 1.33 0.61 4.71
CA GLY A 49 1.66 1.72 3.81
C GLY A 49 1.92 1.24 2.39
N GLY A 50 2.81 0.27 2.22
CA GLY A 50 3.11 -0.35 0.92
C GLY A 50 1.88 -0.99 0.28
N ALA A 51 1.05 -1.67 1.08
CA ALA A 51 -0.22 -2.23 0.63
C ALA A 51 -1.17 -1.13 0.13
N TRP A 52 -1.30 -0.03 0.86
CA TRP A 52 -2.12 1.11 0.49
C TRP A 52 -1.62 1.77 -0.81
N VAL A 53 -0.32 2.00 -0.93
CA VAL A 53 0.29 2.58 -2.15
C VAL A 53 0.02 1.70 -3.37
N ALA A 54 0.11 0.37 -3.23
CA ALA A 54 -0.21 -0.57 -4.30
C ALA A 54 -1.70 -0.54 -4.69
N LEU A 55 -2.62 -0.36 -3.73
CA LEU A 55 -4.05 -0.15 -4.01
C LEU A 55 -4.26 1.13 -4.82
N VAL A 56 -3.63 2.23 -4.42
CA VAL A 56 -3.68 3.52 -5.14
C VAL A 56 -3.16 3.36 -6.56
N PHE A 57 -1.95 2.77 -6.72
CA PHE A 57 -1.36 2.52 -8.03
C PHE A 57 -2.28 1.70 -8.93
N THR A 58 -2.83 0.62 -8.40
CA THR A 58 -3.74 -0.26 -9.15
C THR A 58 -5.01 0.47 -9.56
N TYR A 59 -5.56 1.31 -8.68
CA TYR A 59 -6.71 2.15 -9.00
C TYR A 59 -6.41 3.13 -10.13
N LEU A 60 -5.30 3.89 -10.02
CA LEU A 60 -4.89 4.88 -11.02
C LEU A 60 -4.62 4.22 -12.37
N SER A 61 -3.87 3.12 -12.37
CA SER A 61 -3.49 2.39 -13.58
C SER A 61 -4.68 1.80 -14.32
N LYS A 62 -5.72 1.35 -13.59
CA LYS A 62 -6.91 0.73 -14.19
C LYS A 62 -7.95 1.75 -14.64
N ASN A 63 -8.18 2.79 -13.85
CA ASN A 63 -9.34 3.65 -14.04
C ASN A 63 -8.99 5.00 -14.67
N ILE A 64 -7.78 5.51 -14.44
CA ILE A 64 -7.36 6.85 -14.91
C ILE A 64 -6.39 6.72 -16.08
N TRP A 65 -5.25 6.08 -15.87
CA TRP A 65 -4.19 6.04 -16.89
C TRP A 65 -4.45 5.02 -17.99
N ARG A 66 -5.17 3.93 -17.69
CA ARG A 66 -5.48 2.82 -18.60
C ARG A 66 -4.24 2.26 -19.30
N ILE A 67 -3.07 2.34 -18.66
CA ILE A 67 -1.77 2.02 -19.24
C ILE A 67 -1.47 0.53 -19.15
N LEU A 68 -2.05 -0.18 -18.16
CA LEU A 68 -1.66 -1.54 -17.85
C LEU A 68 -2.68 -2.56 -18.36
N ASP A 69 -2.21 -3.44 -19.21
CA ASP A 69 -2.87 -4.71 -19.52
C ASP A 69 -2.44 -5.75 -18.48
N PHE A 70 -3.17 -5.78 -17.35
CA PHE A 70 -2.90 -6.73 -16.27
C PHE A 70 -3.05 -8.20 -16.70
N LYS A 71 -3.78 -8.48 -17.80
CA LYS A 71 -4.01 -9.86 -18.24
C LYS A 71 -2.79 -10.47 -18.89
N ASN A 72 -2.09 -9.72 -19.73
CA ASN A 72 -1.03 -10.27 -20.59
C ASN A 72 0.37 -9.87 -20.11
N LYS A 73 0.50 -8.92 -19.18
CA LYS A 73 1.79 -8.34 -18.78
C LYS A 73 1.96 -8.32 -17.25
N PHE A 74 1.74 -9.47 -16.59
CA PHE A 74 1.81 -9.58 -15.12
C PHE A 74 3.12 -9.04 -14.55
N ILE A 75 4.26 -9.56 -15.01
CA ILE A 75 5.59 -9.19 -14.49
C ILE A 75 5.86 -7.69 -14.70
N PHE A 76 5.55 -7.17 -15.89
CA PHE A 76 5.74 -5.75 -16.16
C PHE A 76 4.87 -4.88 -15.25
N SER A 77 3.61 -5.25 -15.05
CA SER A 77 2.68 -4.53 -14.16
C SER A 77 3.12 -4.59 -12.69
N LEU A 78 3.64 -5.75 -12.25
CA LEU A 78 4.19 -5.94 -10.92
C LEU A 78 5.41 -5.03 -10.71
N VAL A 79 6.37 -5.03 -11.63
CA VAL A 79 7.58 -4.19 -11.53
C VAL A 79 7.23 -2.70 -11.48
N LEU A 80 6.27 -2.25 -12.28
CA LEU A 80 5.81 -0.85 -12.23
C LEU A 80 5.12 -0.52 -10.89
N CYS A 81 4.29 -1.45 -10.39
CA CYS A 81 3.65 -1.27 -9.08
C CYS A 81 4.70 -1.17 -7.96
N LEU A 82 5.64 -2.11 -7.91
CA LEU A 82 6.69 -2.11 -6.90
C LEU A 82 7.63 -0.92 -7.03
N GLY A 83 7.94 -0.48 -8.24
CA GLY A 83 8.70 0.76 -8.48
C GLY A 83 7.97 1.99 -7.91
N PHE A 84 6.64 2.06 -8.05
CA PHE A 84 5.85 3.13 -7.47
C PHE A 84 5.80 3.05 -5.94
N VAL A 85 5.64 1.82 -5.37
CA VAL A 85 5.70 1.58 -3.92
C VAL A 85 7.04 2.02 -3.36
N THR A 86 8.16 1.59 -3.98
CA THR A 86 9.51 1.98 -3.56
C THR A 86 9.71 3.49 -3.61
N LEU A 87 9.24 4.15 -4.67
CA LEU A 87 9.37 5.60 -4.81
C LEU A 87 8.68 6.34 -3.64
N VAL A 88 7.45 5.92 -3.31
CA VAL A 88 6.71 6.51 -2.18
C VAL A 88 7.38 6.17 -0.85
N GLY A 89 7.85 4.93 -0.66
CA GLY A 89 8.61 4.51 0.52
C GLY A 89 9.86 5.36 0.72
N VAL A 90 10.66 5.58 -0.33
CA VAL A 90 11.85 6.46 -0.24
C VAL A 90 11.48 7.88 0.19
N PHE A 91 10.38 8.45 -0.31
CA PHE A 91 9.93 9.77 0.16
C PHE A 91 9.49 9.74 1.62
N TRP A 92 8.91 8.64 2.08
CA TRP A 92 8.54 8.46 3.48
C TRP A 92 9.79 8.43 4.37
N GLU A 93 10.83 7.67 4.02
CA GLU A 93 12.13 7.65 4.71
C GLU A 93 12.78 9.04 4.79
N PHE A 94 12.72 9.82 3.70
CA PHE A 94 13.17 11.21 3.75
C PHE A 94 12.38 12.07 4.74
N TYR A 95 11.06 11.89 4.79
CA TYR A 95 10.21 12.60 5.74
C TYR A 95 10.58 12.22 7.18
N GLU A 96 10.77 10.94 7.50
CA GLU A 96 11.15 10.47 8.83
C GLU A 96 12.53 11.00 9.25
N TYR A 97 13.49 10.93 8.37
CA TYR A 97 14.81 11.52 8.59
C TYR A 97 14.73 13.02 8.93
N LEU A 98 13.99 13.79 8.15
CA LEU A 98 13.83 15.23 8.38
C LEU A 98 13.10 15.52 9.69
N ARG A 99 12.07 14.75 10.01
CA ARG A 99 11.32 14.82 11.28
C ARG A 99 12.28 14.61 12.46
N ASP A 100 13.10 13.59 12.41
CA ASP A 100 14.01 13.22 13.48
C ASP A 100 15.12 14.25 13.67
N VAL A 101 15.72 14.73 12.58
CA VAL A 101 16.71 15.83 12.62
C VAL A 101 16.06 17.10 13.22
N TYR A 102 14.83 17.42 12.85
CA TYR A 102 14.13 18.60 13.37
C TYR A 102 13.82 18.45 14.86
N THR A 103 13.30 17.29 15.27
CA THR A 103 12.98 16.99 16.68
C THR A 103 14.25 17.02 17.54
N PHE A 104 15.38 16.46 17.08
CA PHE A 104 16.65 16.53 17.77
C PHE A 104 17.13 17.97 17.98
N LYS A 105 17.00 18.83 16.96
CA LYS A 105 17.38 20.25 17.07
C LYS A 105 16.55 21.02 18.11
N LEU A 106 15.26 20.68 18.24
CA LEU A 106 14.36 21.34 19.20
C LEU A 106 14.53 20.84 20.64
N HIS A 107 14.89 19.57 20.83
CA HIS A 107 14.94 18.88 22.12
C HIS A 107 16.24 18.08 22.32
N PRO A 108 17.42 18.72 22.24
CA PRO A 108 18.72 18.01 22.21
C PRO A 108 19.03 17.26 23.51
N LEU A 109 18.40 17.65 24.65
CA LEU A 109 18.65 17.01 25.96
C LEU A 109 17.74 15.80 26.21
N ASN A 110 16.60 15.70 25.52
CA ASN A 110 15.58 14.66 25.74
C ASN A 110 15.53 13.62 24.63
N TYR A 111 16.17 13.88 23.52
CA TYR A 111 16.18 13.04 22.34
C TYR A 111 17.56 12.44 22.16
N ALA A 112 17.71 11.16 22.53
CA ALA A 112 18.84 10.39 22.01
C ALA A 112 18.51 10.12 20.54
N PRO A 113 19.29 10.62 19.56
CA PRO A 113 19.09 10.24 18.19
C PRO A 113 19.24 8.72 18.15
N ASN A 114 18.14 8.01 17.91
CA ASN A 114 18.23 6.69 17.34
C ASN A 114 18.76 6.96 15.94
N PRO A 115 20.04 6.70 15.63
CA PRO A 115 20.49 6.92 14.28
C PRO A 115 19.58 6.04 13.43
N LEU A 116 18.80 6.63 12.50
CA LEU A 116 18.23 5.90 11.41
C LEU A 116 19.36 5.10 10.80
N THR A 117 19.46 3.85 11.23
CA THR A 117 20.55 3.02 10.76
C THR A 117 20.16 2.59 9.36
N LEU A 118 21.09 2.56 8.44
CA LEU A 118 20.82 2.02 7.11
C LEU A 118 20.05 0.68 7.14
N PRO A 119 20.29 -0.24 8.10
CA PRO A 119 19.45 -1.44 8.29
C PRO A 119 17.98 -1.16 8.55
N ASP A 120 17.62 -0.12 9.29
CA ASP A 120 16.24 0.28 9.59
C ASP A 120 15.52 0.69 8.30
N THR A 121 16.03 1.72 7.63
CA THR A 121 15.51 2.18 6.33
C THR A 121 15.40 1.05 5.30
N LEU A 122 16.38 0.14 5.23
CA LEU A 122 16.32 -1.00 4.30
C LEU A 122 15.24 -2.02 4.70
N SER A 123 15.03 -2.24 6.00
CA SER A 123 13.94 -3.07 6.52
C SER A 123 12.58 -2.49 6.16
N ASP A 124 12.42 -1.19 6.30
CA ASP A 124 11.18 -0.48 6.07
C ASP A 124 10.79 -0.48 4.59
N LEU A 125 11.75 -0.20 3.72
CA LEU A 125 11.56 -0.35 2.27
C LEU A 125 11.23 -1.80 1.86
N LEU A 126 11.82 -2.80 2.53
CA LEU A 126 11.47 -4.20 2.29
C LEU A 126 10.05 -4.52 2.74
N ASN A 127 9.63 -3.99 3.89
CA ASN A 127 8.27 -4.16 4.43
C ASN A 127 7.23 -3.49 3.51
N ASP A 128 7.53 -2.32 2.97
CA ASP A 128 6.71 -1.66 1.94
C ASP A 128 6.55 -2.56 0.69
N LEU A 129 7.66 -3.13 0.20
CA LEU A 129 7.63 -4.05 -0.96
C LEU A 129 6.83 -5.32 -0.67
N ILE A 130 6.90 -5.88 0.54
CA ILE A 130 6.09 -7.04 0.96
C ILE A 130 4.61 -6.66 0.90
N GLY A 131 4.20 -5.57 1.54
CA GLY A 131 2.83 -5.07 1.54
C GLY A 131 2.30 -4.82 0.12
N GLY A 132 3.10 -4.15 -0.69
CA GLY A 132 2.79 -3.85 -2.09
C GLY A 132 2.64 -5.11 -2.94
N SER A 133 3.55 -6.07 -2.80
CA SER A 133 3.52 -7.36 -3.53
C SER A 133 2.27 -8.16 -3.19
N LEU A 134 1.98 -8.34 -1.91
CA LEU A 134 0.80 -9.09 -1.45
C LEU A 134 -0.49 -8.48 -2.00
N THR A 135 -0.62 -7.16 -1.91
CA THR A 135 -1.80 -6.45 -2.41
C THR A 135 -1.95 -6.58 -3.91
N PHE A 136 -0.87 -6.43 -4.68
CA PHE A 136 -0.91 -6.59 -6.13
C PHE A 136 -1.29 -8.02 -6.54
N ILE A 137 -0.71 -9.05 -5.91
CA ILE A 137 -1.01 -10.46 -6.18
C ILE A 137 -2.48 -10.78 -5.88
N VAL A 138 -2.99 -10.33 -4.73
CA VAL A 138 -4.40 -10.50 -4.37
C VAL A 138 -5.32 -9.84 -5.40
N PHE A 139 -5.02 -8.59 -5.75
CA PHE A 139 -5.80 -7.86 -6.76
C PHE A 139 -5.78 -8.58 -8.13
N TYR A 140 -4.62 -9.05 -8.55
CA TYR A 140 -4.45 -9.80 -9.79
C TYR A 140 -5.29 -11.09 -9.79
N ALA A 141 -5.21 -11.88 -8.72
CA ALA A 141 -5.97 -13.12 -8.56
C ALA A 141 -7.49 -12.90 -8.63
N PHE A 142 -7.99 -11.83 -7.99
CA PHE A 142 -9.41 -11.47 -8.05
C PHE A 142 -9.86 -10.95 -9.42
N SER A 143 -8.96 -10.27 -10.15
CA SER A 143 -9.26 -9.74 -11.50
C SER A 143 -9.34 -10.83 -12.56
N HIS A 144 -8.74 -12.01 -12.31
CA HIS A 144 -8.68 -13.14 -13.25
C HIS A 144 -9.65 -14.28 -12.90
N ARG A 145 -10.55 -14.12 -11.93
CA ARG A 145 -11.56 -15.15 -11.64
C ARG A 145 -12.49 -15.30 -12.86
N PRO A 146 -12.61 -16.51 -13.43
CA PRO A 146 -13.56 -16.76 -14.51
C PRO A 146 -14.99 -16.49 -13.98
N ASN A 147 -15.79 -15.84 -14.80
CA ASN A 147 -17.18 -15.49 -14.46
C ASN A 147 -18.02 -16.78 -14.52
N ARG A 148 -18.02 -17.58 -13.43
CA ARG A 148 -18.77 -18.87 -13.35
C ARG A 148 -20.27 -18.70 -13.46
N LEU A 149 -20.80 -17.49 -13.32
CA LEU A 149 -22.24 -17.23 -13.43
C LEU A 149 -22.76 -17.25 -14.88
N GLY A 150 -21.90 -17.06 -15.88
CA GLY A 150 -22.30 -17.10 -17.29
C GLY A 150 -22.33 -18.51 -17.90
N ALA A 151 -21.57 -19.45 -17.33
CA ALA A 151 -21.48 -20.83 -17.87
C ALA A 151 -22.74 -21.67 -17.61
N ASN A 152 -23.45 -21.39 -16.48
CA ASN A 152 -24.64 -22.17 -16.12
C ASN A 152 -25.94 -21.76 -16.85
N ILE A 153 -25.93 -20.64 -17.58
CA ILE A 153 -27.13 -20.20 -18.31
C ILE A 153 -27.10 -20.68 -19.76
N GLY A 154 -25.91 -20.84 -20.34
CA GLY A 154 -25.75 -21.34 -21.72
C GLY A 154 -26.20 -22.78 -21.91
N ASP A 155 -25.96 -23.66 -20.93
CA ASP A 155 -26.31 -25.08 -21.03
C ASP A 155 -27.82 -25.38 -20.81
N LYS A 156 -28.59 -24.43 -20.29
CA LYS A 156 -30.03 -24.60 -20.08
C LYS A 156 -30.89 -24.33 -21.31
N TYR A 157 -30.35 -23.76 -22.35
CA TYR A 157 -31.06 -23.40 -23.57
C TYR A 157 -30.64 -24.19 -24.82
N GLN A 158 -29.84 -25.26 -24.67
CA GLN A 158 -29.42 -26.12 -25.78
C GLN A 158 -30.01 -27.54 -25.74
N ASN A 159 -31.07 -27.77 -24.96
CA ASN A 159 -31.86 -29.05 -24.97
C ASN A 159 -33.29 -28.76 -25.36
#